data_154dd69788454c28b3628c89c94993d9
#
_entry.id   154dd69788454c28b3628c89c94993d9
#
_cell.length_a   1.000
_cell.length_b   1.000
_cell.length_c   1.000
_cell.angle_alpha   90.00
_cell.angle_beta   90.00
_cell.angle_gamma   90.00
#
_symmetry.space_group_name_H-M   'P 1'
#
loop_
_entity.id
_entity.type
_entity.pdbx_description
1 polymer ?
#
loop_
_entity_poly.entity_id
_entity_poly.type
_entity_poly.pdbx_seq_one_letter_code
_entity_poly.pdbx_strand_id
1 'polypeptide(L)'
;KAPCIGRCEQAPAAVVHQNPVAFATLEKVEEIVNAKQIHHPLPATVESCEYSKNFFRPTDFLGKSLPSLAEDGSLSPIVTNFETYARNGGYEIAKKIDKGELIKEKIIQTMESSGLRGLGGAGFPAGRKWKIVNGYPGPRLMAVNLDEGEPGTFKDRTYLERDPHRFLEGMLIAAKVVDVDSCYIYLRDEYHGCREILEKEIRKLQDSPPCKLPNIELRRGAGAYICGEESAMIESIEGKRGEPRMRPPYIAEVGLFGRPTLEHNYETLYWVRDILEKGAEWFSSYGLNGRKGIRSFSVSGRVKNPGVKLAPAGITIQELINEYCDGMADGHEFYGYLPGGASGGILPATMNDIPLDFDTLQPYGCFIGSAAIVVFSKADSAKDVAVNLMSFFEHESCGQCTPCRVGTEKAKALMKNNHWDKNALDDLKTVMVDASICGLGQAAPNPIACVQKYFPHEVS
;
A
#
# COMPACT_ATOMS: atom_id res chain seq x y z
N LYS A 1 -20.94 7.31 -7.81
CA LYS A 1 -19.87 6.43 -7.30
C LYS A 1 -18.61 7.27 -7.18
N ALA A 2 -17.87 7.12 -6.10
CA ALA A 2 -16.57 7.74 -5.88
C ALA A 2 -15.50 6.63 -5.84
N PRO A 3 -14.23 6.92 -6.22
CA PRO A 3 -13.12 6.00 -6.03
C PRO A 3 -12.91 5.75 -4.52
N CYS A 4 -12.18 4.71 -4.17
CA CYS A 4 -11.79 4.46 -2.78
C CYS A 4 -10.91 5.62 -2.28
N ILE A 5 -11.27 6.24 -1.16
CA ILE A 5 -10.52 7.37 -0.58
C ILE A 5 -9.48 6.92 0.47
N GLY A 6 -9.26 5.63 0.63
CA GLY A 6 -8.25 5.06 1.53
C GLY A 6 -8.47 5.33 3.02
N ARG A 7 -9.74 5.34 3.48
CA ARG A 7 -10.12 5.60 4.88
C ARG A 7 -11.06 4.52 5.42
N CYS A 8 -10.75 3.26 5.13
CA CYS A 8 -11.60 2.13 5.52
C CYS A 8 -11.69 1.95 7.04
N GLU A 9 -10.68 2.37 7.79
CA GLU A 9 -10.68 2.36 9.26
C GLU A 9 -11.62 3.40 9.87
N GLN A 10 -12.08 4.35 9.07
CA GLN A 10 -12.98 5.44 9.46
C GLN A 10 -14.39 5.26 8.87
N ALA A 11 -14.70 4.04 8.42
CA ALA A 11 -15.98 3.75 7.79
C ALA A 11 -17.16 3.85 8.80
N PRO A 12 -18.34 4.32 8.34
CA PRO A 12 -18.60 4.83 7.00
C PRO A 12 -17.89 6.16 6.74
N ALA A 13 -17.22 6.28 5.60
CA ALA A 13 -16.47 7.48 5.23
C ALA A 13 -17.08 8.13 3.99
N ALA A 14 -17.10 9.45 3.98
CA ALA A 14 -17.53 10.26 2.86
C ALA A 14 -16.47 11.32 2.52
N VAL A 15 -16.65 12.01 1.42
CA VAL A 15 -15.81 13.16 1.06
C VAL A 15 -16.71 14.30 0.56
N VAL A 16 -16.49 15.50 1.07
CA VAL A 16 -17.13 16.73 0.59
C VAL A 16 -16.05 17.52 -0.14
N HIS A 17 -16.06 17.42 -1.47
CA HIS A 17 -15.02 17.94 -2.35
C HIS A 17 -13.65 17.31 -2.03
N GLN A 18 -12.77 17.99 -1.28
CA GLN A 18 -11.48 17.48 -0.82
C GLN A 18 -11.45 17.15 0.68
N ASN A 19 -12.52 17.44 1.40
CA ASN A 19 -12.60 17.25 2.85
C ASN A 19 -13.14 15.84 3.19
N PRO A 20 -12.34 14.93 3.74
CA PRO A 20 -12.80 13.62 4.17
C PRO A 20 -13.60 13.72 5.46
N VAL A 21 -14.69 12.97 5.53
CA VAL A 21 -15.60 12.89 6.67
C VAL A 21 -15.54 11.49 7.24
N ALA A 22 -14.90 11.34 8.39
CA ALA A 22 -14.82 10.06 9.11
C ALA A 22 -16.12 9.77 9.87
N PHE A 23 -16.47 8.49 9.94
CA PHE A 23 -17.69 8.04 10.62
C PHE A 23 -18.89 8.87 10.19
N ALA A 24 -19.06 8.97 8.86
CA ALA A 24 -20.00 9.87 8.22
C ALA A 24 -21.45 9.52 8.57
N THR A 25 -22.20 10.53 9.02
CA THR A 25 -23.65 10.51 9.13
C THR A 25 -24.22 11.57 8.19
N LEU A 26 -25.51 11.51 7.91
CA LEU A 26 -26.16 12.52 7.08
C LEU A 26 -25.97 13.91 7.66
N GLU A 27 -26.17 14.06 8.98
CA GLU A 27 -26.04 15.32 9.70
C GLU A 27 -24.64 15.91 9.59
N LYS A 28 -23.59 15.09 9.80
CA LYS A 28 -22.18 15.54 9.65
C LYS A 28 -21.87 16.02 8.23
N VAL A 29 -22.35 15.28 7.24
CA VAL A 29 -22.13 15.66 5.83
C VAL A 29 -22.84 16.96 5.50
N GLU A 30 -24.12 17.13 5.93
CA GLU A 30 -24.89 18.35 5.75
C GLU A 30 -24.25 19.56 6.46
N GLU A 31 -23.74 19.38 7.67
CA GLU A 31 -23.03 20.43 8.42
C GLU A 31 -21.81 20.93 7.64
N ILE A 32 -20.97 20.02 7.14
CA ILE A 32 -19.76 20.34 6.37
C ILE A 32 -20.10 21.03 5.04
N VAL A 33 -21.14 20.55 4.35
CA VAL A 33 -21.64 21.17 3.10
C VAL A 33 -22.16 22.58 3.36
N ASN A 34 -22.98 22.78 4.39
CA ASN A 34 -23.54 24.09 4.73
C ASN A 34 -22.47 25.07 5.20
N ALA A 35 -21.45 24.59 5.93
CA ALA A 35 -20.29 25.38 6.35
C ALA A 35 -19.28 25.63 5.20
N LYS A 36 -19.50 25.07 4.01
CA LYS A 36 -18.59 25.16 2.86
C LYS A 36 -17.14 24.73 3.16
N GLN A 37 -16.98 23.75 4.05
CA GLN A 37 -15.69 23.18 4.39
C GLN A 37 -15.24 22.18 3.30
N ILE A 38 -14.79 22.69 2.19
CA ILE A 38 -14.48 21.90 0.98
C ILE A 38 -13.03 21.49 0.86
N HIS A 39 -12.12 22.06 1.64
CA HIS A 39 -10.69 21.76 1.64
C HIS A 39 -10.34 20.70 2.66
N HIS A 40 -9.33 19.90 2.35
CA HIS A 40 -8.78 18.95 3.32
C HIS A 40 -8.21 19.72 4.52
N PRO A 41 -8.56 19.36 5.77
CA PRO A 41 -7.94 19.98 6.93
C PRO A 41 -6.44 19.61 6.95
N LEU A 42 -5.58 20.62 7.02
CA LEU A 42 -4.14 20.40 7.11
C LEU A 42 -3.78 19.86 8.49
N PRO A 43 -2.86 18.91 8.57
CA PRO A 43 -2.37 18.42 9.85
C PRO A 43 -1.62 19.53 10.60
N ALA A 44 -1.74 19.54 11.92
CA ALA A 44 -0.94 20.39 12.76
C ALA A 44 0.55 20.04 12.61
N THR A 45 1.40 21.07 12.53
CA THR A 45 2.85 20.92 12.56
C THR A 45 3.37 21.37 13.92
N VAL A 46 4.25 20.57 14.54
CA VAL A 46 4.91 20.98 15.78
C VAL A 46 5.96 22.04 15.44
N GLU A 47 5.71 23.28 15.81
CA GLU A 47 6.61 24.42 15.53
C GLU A 47 7.56 24.76 16.70
N SER A 48 7.39 24.17 17.89
CA SER A 48 8.09 24.59 19.10
C SER A 48 8.76 23.49 19.90
N CYS A 49 9.48 23.88 20.94
CA CYS A 49 10.46 23.13 21.75
C CYS A 49 10.04 21.81 22.42
N GLU A 50 8.85 21.29 22.22
CA GLU A 50 8.41 19.99 22.77
C GLU A 50 8.70 18.78 21.86
N TYR A 51 9.77 18.84 21.10
CA TYR A 51 10.16 17.89 20.06
C TYR A 51 10.26 16.42 20.52
N SER A 52 10.56 16.17 21.77
CA SER A 52 10.80 14.78 22.23
C SER A 52 9.51 14.00 22.49
N LYS A 53 8.39 14.68 22.76
CA LYS A 53 7.11 14.02 23.07
C LYS A 53 6.30 13.65 21.84
N ASN A 54 6.49 14.41 20.74
CA ASN A 54 5.66 14.30 19.53
C ASN A 54 6.40 13.71 18.31
N PHE A 55 7.63 13.18 18.52
CA PHE A 55 8.37 12.52 17.45
C PHE A 55 7.79 11.12 17.20
N PHE A 56 7.16 10.92 16.05
CA PHE A 56 6.61 9.64 15.65
C PHE A 56 7.73 8.61 15.41
N ARG A 57 7.74 7.55 16.19
CA ARG A 57 8.62 6.41 15.99
C ARG A 57 7.77 5.18 15.72
N PRO A 58 7.73 4.67 14.48
CA PRO A 58 6.88 3.52 14.16
C PRO A 58 7.19 2.31 15.03
N THR A 59 8.45 2.14 15.45
CA THR A 59 8.87 1.03 16.32
C THR A 59 8.28 1.06 17.71
N ASP A 60 7.77 2.19 18.19
CA ASP A 60 7.09 2.30 19.49
C ASP A 60 5.69 1.65 19.45
N PHE A 61 5.20 1.36 18.22
CA PHE A 61 3.93 0.71 17.95
C PHE A 61 4.06 -0.75 17.51
N LEU A 62 5.27 -1.34 17.63
CA LEU A 62 5.44 -2.78 17.42
C LEU A 62 4.55 -3.55 18.41
N GLY A 63 3.70 -4.43 17.87
CA GLY A 63 2.70 -5.13 18.68
C GLY A 63 1.44 -4.30 18.99
N LYS A 64 1.25 -3.16 18.36
CA LYS A 64 0.12 -2.25 18.61
C LYS A 64 -0.47 -1.71 17.31
N SER A 65 -1.63 -1.06 17.44
CA SER A 65 -2.21 -0.23 16.38
C SER A 65 -1.45 1.08 16.24
N LEU A 66 -1.24 1.51 15.00
CA LEU A 66 -0.90 2.91 14.75
C LEU A 66 -2.15 3.78 14.99
N PRO A 67 -2.02 4.96 15.61
CA PRO A 67 -3.15 5.85 15.80
C PRO A 67 -3.80 6.20 14.46
N SER A 68 -5.10 6.06 14.35
CA SER A 68 -5.86 6.42 13.13
C SER A 68 -6.29 7.87 13.11
N LEU A 69 -6.48 8.47 14.29
CA LEU A 69 -6.86 9.87 14.51
C LEU A 69 -5.82 10.56 15.40
N ALA A 70 -5.76 11.88 15.38
CA ALA A 70 -5.02 12.64 16.39
C ALA A 70 -5.66 12.42 17.78
N GLU A 71 -4.88 12.62 18.85
CA GLU A 71 -5.36 12.45 20.23
C GLU A 71 -6.58 13.33 20.58
N ASP A 72 -6.70 14.48 19.92
CA ASP A 72 -7.83 15.40 20.04
C ASP A 72 -9.07 15.00 19.22
N GLY A 73 -9.05 13.84 18.57
CA GLY A 73 -10.13 13.33 17.71
C GLY A 73 -10.17 13.96 16.32
N SER A 74 -9.21 14.81 15.95
CA SER A 74 -9.12 15.37 14.60
C SER A 74 -8.69 14.31 13.58
N LEU A 75 -9.02 14.54 12.30
CA LEU A 75 -8.65 13.66 11.21
C LEU A 75 -7.16 13.73 10.84
N SER A 76 -6.47 14.73 11.34
CA SER A 76 -5.10 15.04 10.95
C SER A 76 -4.16 14.84 12.11
N PRO A 77 -3.31 13.79 12.08
CA PRO A 77 -2.27 13.60 13.08
C PRO A 77 -1.22 14.72 13.00
N ILE A 78 -0.45 14.88 14.08
CA ILE A 78 0.71 15.78 14.09
C ILE A 78 1.80 15.22 13.18
N VAL A 79 2.24 16.01 12.20
CA VAL A 79 3.29 15.63 11.25
C VAL A 79 4.67 15.92 11.82
N THR A 80 5.56 14.94 11.76
CA THR A 80 7.01 15.13 11.96
C THR A 80 7.55 15.95 10.79
N ASN A 81 7.82 17.24 11.00
CA ASN A 81 8.35 18.13 9.98
C ASN A 81 9.87 17.96 9.81
N PHE A 82 10.45 18.61 8.78
CA PHE A 82 11.87 18.54 8.45
C PHE A 82 12.78 18.86 9.64
N GLU A 83 12.49 19.93 10.37
CA GLU A 83 13.31 20.40 11.49
C GLU A 83 13.32 19.40 12.64
N THR A 84 12.14 18.86 12.98
CA THR A 84 12.00 17.82 14.01
C THR A 84 12.71 16.53 13.59
N TYR A 85 12.55 16.11 12.35
CA TYR A 85 13.20 14.92 11.84
C TYR A 85 14.73 15.03 11.85
N ALA A 86 15.27 16.13 11.34
CA ALA A 86 16.71 16.39 11.29
C ALA A 86 17.35 16.44 12.69
N ARG A 87 16.70 17.10 13.67
CA ARG A 87 17.18 17.16 15.07
C ARG A 87 17.21 15.82 15.77
N ASN A 88 16.37 14.88 15.36
CA ASN A 88 16.31 13.50 15.88
C ASN A 88 17.20 12.54 15.07
N GLY A 89 18.26 13.01 14.45
CA GLY A 89 19.23 12.18 13.73
C GLY A 89 18.79 11.81 12.30
N GLY A 90 17.80 12.50 11.76
CA GLY A 90 17.37 12.31 10.38
C GLY A 90 18.44 12.69 9.37
N TYR A 91 18.47 11.98 8.25
CA TYR A 91 19.38 12.14 7.10
C TYR A 91 20.86 11.84 7.39
N GLU A 92 21.23 11.36 8.58
CA GLU A 92 22.62 11.06 8.91
C GLU A 92 23.20 9.92 8.05
N ILE A 93 22.39 8.93 7.71
CA ILE A 93 22.83 7.83 6.82
C ILE A 93 23.09 8.37 5.41
N ALA A 94 22.19 9.20 4.88
CA ALA A 94 22.36 9.83 3.58
C ALA A 94 23.62 10.72 3.52
N LYS A 95 23.90 11.48 4.59
CA LYS A 95 25.14 12.26 4.73
C LYS A 95 26.40 11.40 4.75
N LYS A 96 26.39 10.27 5.46
CA LYS A 96 27.53 9.33 5.52
C LYS A 96 27.81 8.70 4.18
N ILE A 97 26.78 8.42 3.39
CA ILE A 97 26.95 7.92 2.01
C ILE A 97 27.65 8.98 1.13
N ASP A 98 27.22 10.25 1.21
CA ASP A 98 27.83 11.34 0.45
C ASP A 98 29.30 11.56 0.79
N LYS A 99 29.66 11.38 2.06
CA LYS A 99 31.05 11.48 2.52
C LYS A 99 31.91 10.24 2.21
N GLY A 100 31.31 9.20 1.65
CA GLY A 100 31.99 7.92 1.40
C GLY A 100 32.30 7.11 2.67
N GLU A 101 31.67 7.45 3.80
CA GLU A 101 31.83 6.71 5.06
C GLU A 101 31.09 5.37 5.04
N LEU A 102 30.07 5.24 4.18
CA LEU A 102 29.31 4.01 3.97
C LEU A 102 29.48 3.52 2.53
N ILE A 103 29.86 2.26 2.41
CA ILE A 103 30.14 1.61 1.12
C ILE A 103 28.82 1.08 0.53
N LYS A 104 28.50 1.45 -0.72
CA LYS A 104 27.25 1.11 -1.41
C LYS A 104 26.97 -0.39 -1.45
N GLU A 105 27.98 -1.18 -1.75
CA GLU A 105 27.90 -2.65 -1.83
C GLU A 105 27.49 -3.26 -0.47
N LYS A 106 28.03 -2.72 0.64
CA LYS A 106 27.66 -3.15 1.99
C LYS A 106 26.21 -2.78 2.33
N ILE A 107 25.75 -1.61 1.87
CA ILE A 107 24.34 -1.21 2.04
C ILE A 107 23.42 -2.19 1.28
N ILE A 108 23.72 -2.51 0.03
CA ILE A 108 22.98 -3.49 -0.77
C ILE A 108 22.95 -4.84 -0.04
N GLN A 109 24.08 -5.30 0.44
CA GLN A 109 24.20 -6.56 1.19
C GLN A 109 23.35 -6.55 2.48
N THR A 110 23.34 -5.43 3.22
CA THR A 110 22.50 -5.27 4.42
C THR A 110 21.03 -5.37 4.03
N MET A 111 20.61 -4.69 2.96
CA MET A 111 19.22 -4.75 2.48
C MET A 111 18.82 -6.16 2.00
N GLU A 112 19.73 -6.90 1.32
CA GLU A 112 19.48 -8.31 0.96
C GLU A 112 19.35 -9.19 2.21
N SER A 113 20.25 -9.03 3.18
CA SER A 113 20.29 -9.84 4.42
C SER A 113 19.08 -9.56 5.33
N SER A 114 18.52 -8.34 5.30
CA SER A 114 17.34 -7.99 6.08
C SER A 114 16.09 -8.78 5.69
N GLY A 115 16.05 -9.28 4.46
CA GLY A 115 14.89 -9.96 3.91
C GLY A 115 13.71 -9.02 3.58
N LEU A 116 13.94 -7.70 3.54
CA LEU A 116 12.90 -6.74 3.12
C LEU A 116 12.49 -7.01 1.68
N ARG A 117 11.20 -7.21 1.49
CA ARG A 117 10.56 -7.40 0.18
C ARG A 117 9.70 -6.19 -0.16
N GLY A 118 9.38 -6.01 -1.44
CA GLY A 118 8.49 -4.93 -1.88
C GLY A 118 7.11 -5.03 -1.25
N LEU A 119 6.74 -4.05 -0.42
CA LEU A 119 5.52 -4.05 0.40
C LEU A 119 4.28 -3.50 -0.35
N GLY A 120 4.44 -3.19 -1.63
CA GLY A 120 3.32 -2.76 -2.50
C GLY A 120 2.49 -3.92 -3.07
N GLY A 121 2.88 -5.19 -2.86
CA GLY A 121 2.09 -6.35 -3.27
C GLY A 121 2.89 -7.47 -3.95
N ALA A 122 3.81 -7.17 -4.85
CA ALA A 122 4.56 -8.17 -5.61
C ALA A 122 5.64 -8.92 -4.79
N GLY A 123 6.12 -8.33 -3.71
CA GLY A 123 7.04 -8.98 -2.79
C GLY A 123 8.43 -9.29 -3.34
N PHE A 124 8.90 -8.56 -4.35
CA PHE A 124 10.26 -8.76 -4.87
C PHE A 124 11.31 -8.28 -3.84
N PRO A 125 12.43 -9.01 -3.60
CA PRO A 125 13.45 -8.61 -2.63
C PRO A 125 14.06 -7.23 -2.95
N ALA A 126 13.98 -6.29 -2.00
CA ALA A 126 14.37 -4.89 -2.22
C ALA A 126 15.86 -4.74 -2.57
N GLY A 127 16.75 -5.36 -1.79
CA GLY A 127 18.20 -5.31 -2.04
C GLY A 127 18.59 -5.91 -3.41
N ARG A 128 17.94 -7.00 -3.81
CA ARG A 128 18.15 -7.60 -5.13
C ARG A 128 17.70 -6.67 -6.27
N LYS A 129 16.58 -5.93 -6.08
CA LYS A 129 16.14 -4.93 -7.07
C LYS A 129 17.19 -3.83 -7.25
N TRP A 130 17.79 -3.33 -6.16
CA TRP A 130 18.89 -2.36 -6.22
C TRP A 130 20.09 -2.87 -6.99
N LYS A 131 20.51 -4.11 -6.71
CA LYS A 131 21.62 -4.75 -7.40
C LYS A 131 21.38 -4.89 -8.90
N ILE A 132 20.17 -5.29 -9.31
CA ILE A 132 19.77 -5.43 -10.71
C ILE A 132 19.85 -4.07 -11.42
N VAL A 133 19.20 -3.04 -10.88
CA VAL A 133 19.17 -1.71 -11.53
C VAL A 133 20.57 -1.10 -11.58
N ASN A 134 21.38 -1.28 -10.52
CA ASN A 134 22.77 -0.81 -10.50
C ASN A 134 23.65 -1.48 -11.55
N GLY A 135 23.28 -2.64 -12.07
CA GLY A 135 23.97 -3.33 -13.16
C GLY A 135 23.75 -2.73 -14.56
N TYR A 136 22.74 -1.87 -14.74
CA TYR A 136 22.48 -1.20 -16.02
C TYR A 136 23.22 0.13 -16.10
N PRO A 137 23.56 0.62 -17.33
CA PRO A 137 24.23 1.89 -17.49
C PRO A 137 23.36 3.08 -17.07
N GLY A 138 24.01 4.14 -16.56
CA GLY A 138 23.31 5.42 -16.30
C GLY A 138 22.97 6.20 -17.57
N PRO A 139 22.19 7.28 -17.48
CA PRO A 139 21.51 7.76 -16.26
C PRO A 139 20.37 6.84 -15.82
N ARG A 140 20.20 6.65 -14.51
CA ARG A 140 19.14 5.84 -13.89
C ARG A 140 18.11 6.73 -13.24
N LEU A 141 16.87 6.29 -13.24
CA LEU A 141 15.76 7.02 -12.64
C LEU A 141 15.11 6.19 -11.50
N MET A 142 14.34 6.86 -10.65
CA MET A 142 13.53 6.21 -9.63
C MET A 142 12.06 6.61 -9.77
N ALA A 143 11.18 5.63 -9.68
CA ALA A 143 9.74 5.83 -9.53
C ALA A 143 9.28 5.34 -8.17
N VAL A 144 8.68 6.20 -7.38
CA VAL A 144 8.08 5.83 -6.09
C VAL A 144 6.59 5.67 -6.26
N ASN A 145 6.13 4.47 -5.98
CA ASN A 145 4.72 4.12 -6.06
C ASN A 145 4.01 4.48 -4.75
N LEU A 146 3.21 5.52 -4.80
CA LEU A 146 2.30 6.00 -3.76
C LEU A 146 0.85 6.02 -4.28
N ASP A 147 0.56 5.15 -5.27
CA ASP A 147 -0.79 4.94 -5.78
C ASP A 147 -1.48 3.82 -5.00
N GLU A 148 -1.76 4.09 -3.73
CA GLU A 148 -2.38 3.15 -2.79
C GLU A 148 -3.88 2.98 -3.08
N GLY A 149 -4.20 2.38 -4.24
CA GLY A 149 -5.56 2.26 -4.78
C GLY A 149 -6.29 0.95 -4.44
N GLU A 150 -5.61 -0.06 -3.86
CA GLU A 150 -6.23 -1.34 -3.49
C GLU A 150 -7.28 -1.16 -2.40
N PRO A 151 -8.55 -1.59 -2.60
CA PRO A 151 -9.57 -1.48 -1.57
C PRO A 151 -9.17 -2.18 -0.27
N GLY A 152 -9.26 -1.46 0.84
CA GLY A 152 -8.82 -1.93 2.15
C GLY A 152 -7.39 -1.54 2.52
N THR A 153 -6.60 -0.94 1.61
CA THR A 153 -5.22 -0.49 1.89
C THR A 153 -5.20 1.00 2.24
N PHE A 154 -4.52 1.35 3.34
CA PHE A 154 -4.34 2.74 3.80
C PHE A 154 -3.10 2.93 4.70
N LYS A 155 -2.14 2.01 4.62
CA LYS A 155 -0.92 2.03 5.43
C LYS A 155 0.05 3.14 5.02
N ASP A 156 0.21 3.36 3.71
CA ASP A 156 1.14 4.36 3.17
C ASP A 156 0.65 5.77 3.54
N ARG A 157 -0.66 6.04 3.41
CA ARG A 157 -1.27 7.29 3.91
C ARG A 157 -1.03 7.47 5.41
N THR A 158 -1.22 6.42 6.20
CA THR A 158 -1.09 6.47 7.65
C THR A 158 0.32 6.89 8.08
N TYR A 159 1.35 6.41 7.42
CA TYR A 159 2.73 6.82 7.66
C TYR A 159 3.02 8.22 7.13
N LEU A 160 2.54 8.53 5.93
CA LEU A 160 2.79 9.83 5.30
C LEU A 160 2.22 10.99 6.11
N GLU A 161 1.03 10.82 6.66
CA GLU A 161 0.37 11.79 7.53
C GLU A 161 1.11 12.02 8.88
N ARG A 162 2.13 11.20 9.20
CA ARG A 162 2.90 11.26 10.47
C ARG A 162 4.37 11.57 10.30
N ASP A 163 5.04 10.90 9.37
CA ASP A 163 6.48 11.05 9.17
C ASP A 163 6.86 10.88 7.69
N PRO A 164 6.70 11.93 6.88
CA PRO A 164 7.11 11.91 5.48
C PRO A 164 8.63 11.81 5.30
N HIS A 165 9.41 12.30 6.29
CA HIS A 165 10.86 12.39 6.16
C HIS A 165 11.57 11.04 6.27
N ARG A 166 11.01 10.08 7.00
CA ARG A 166 11.56 8.73 7.05
C ARG A 166 11.53 8.06 5.67
N PHE A 167 10.44 8.25 4.96
CA PHE A 167 10.31 7.83 3.56
C PHE A 167 11.28 8.61 2.65
N LEU A 168 11.33 9.94 2.76
CA LEU A 168 12.22 10.77 1.94
C LEU A 168 13.70 10.40 2.16
N GLU A 169 14.12 10.13 3.39
CA GLU A 169 15.48 9.65 3.67
C GLU A 169 15.72 8.26 3.04
N GLY A 170 14.78 7.32 3.17
CA GLY A 170 14.88 6.01 2.54
C GLY A 170 14.98 6.09 1.01
N MET A 171 14.21 6.98 0.39
CA MET A 171 14.28 7.29 -1.04
C MET A 171 15.66 7.85 -1.42
N LEU A 172 16.19 8.81 -0.66
CA LEU A 172 17.53 9.39 -0.90
C LEU A 172 18.63 8.36 -0.75
N ILE A 173 18.55 7.49 0.25
CA ILE A 173 19.53 6.40 0.45
C ILE A 173 19.52 5.48 -0.77
N ALA A 174 18.35 5.01 -1.20
CA ALA A 174 18.22 4.15 -2.38
C ALA A 174 18.74 4.83 -3.65
N ALA A 175 18.39 6.12 -3.84
CA ALA A 175 18.85 6.92 -4.96
C ALA A 175 20.37 7.05 -5.01
N LYS A 176 21.02 7.27 -3.87
CA LYS A 176 22.50 7.39 -3.76
C LYS A 176 23.20 6.05 -4.01
N VAL A 177 22.65 4.96 -3.51
CA VAL A 177 23.23 3.62 -3.65
C VAL A 177 23.17 3.14 -5.10
N VAL A 178 22.09 3.50 -5.82
CA VAL A 178 21.87 3.06 -7.21
C VAL A 178 22.28 4.12 -8.24
N ASP A 179 22.84 5.25 -7.81
CA ASP A 179 23.24 6.39 -8.66
C ASP A 179 22.08 6.90 -9.53
N VAL A 180 20.99 7.27 -8.88
CA VAL A 180 19.78 7.80 -9.51
C VAL A 180 19.90 9.31 -9.72
N ASP A 181 19.60 9.79 -10.92
CA ASP A 181 19.63 11.23 -11.25
C ASP A 181 18.35 11.96 -10.87
N SER A 182 17.21 11.29 -11.01
CA SER A 182 15.90 11.90 -10.71
C SER A 182 14.94 10.90 -10.09
N CYS A 183 14.20 11.36 -9.08
CA CYS A 183 13.16 10.61 -8.38
C CYS A 183 11.79 11.20 -8.70
N TYR A 184 10.86 10.36 -9.13
CA TYR A 184 9.47 10.71 -9.41
C TYR A 184 8.58 10.05 -8.37
N ILE A 185 7.95 10.85 -7.52
CA ILE A 185 7.00 10.37 -6.50
C ILE A 185 5.60 10.45 -7.10
N TYR A 186 5.00 9.30 -7.40
CA TYR A 186 3.67 9.21 -7.97
C TYR A 186 2.63 8.99 -6.87
N LEU A 187 1.93 10.08 -6.51
CA LEU A 187 0.93 10.09 -5.45
C LEU A 187 -0.47 10.02 -6.05
N ARG A 188 -1.28 9.08 -5.58
CA ARG A 188 -2.68 8.97 -6.02
C ARG A 188 -3.45 10.28 -5.82
N ASP A 189 -4.40 10.53 -6.73
CA ASP A 189 -5.12 11.80 -6.80
C ASP A 189 -5.95 12.11 -5.57
N GLU A 190 -6.55 11.11 -4.95
CA GLU A 190 -7.48 11.24 -3.83
C GLU A 190 -6.81 11.64 -2.50
N TYR A 191 -5.48 11.62 -2.44
CA TYR A 191 -4.71 11.95 -1.23
C TYR A 191 -4.31 13.43 -1.19
N HIS A 192 -5.29 14.33 -1.21
CA HIS A 192 -5.06 15.79 -1.23
C HIS A 192 -4.20 16.28 -0.05
N GLY A 193 -4.53 15.88 1.19
CA GLY A 193 -3.76 16.28 2.37
C GLY A 193 -2.32 15.75 2.34
N CYS A 194 -2.12 14.52 1.89
CA CYS A 194 -0.78 13.94 1.71
C CYS A 194 0.03 14.72 0.67
N ARG A 195 -0.62 15.18 -0.41
CA ARG A 195 0.05 16.01 -1.44
C ARG A 195 0.56 17.30 -0.85
N GLU A 196 -0.25 18.02 -0.08
CA GLU A 196 0.15 19.26 0.55
C GLU A 196 1.29 19.08 1.56
N ILE A 197 1.27 18.00 2.34
CA ILE A 197 2.38 17.62 3.23
C ILE A 197 3.65 17.40 2.42
N LEU A 198 3.62 16.57 1.37
CA LEU A 198 4.79 16.28 0.56
C LEU A 198 5.33 17.52 -0.16
N GLU A 199 4.48 18.34 -0.75
CA GLU A 199 4.90 19.60 -1.40
C GLU A 199 5.62 20.54 -0.43
N LYS A 200 5.10 20.67 0.79
CA LYS A 200 5.70 21.50 1.84
C LYS A 200 7.05 20.94 2.30
N GLU A 201 7.10 19.66 2.63
CA GLU A 201 8.29 19.06 3.23
C GLU A 201 9.40 18.79 2.19
N ILE A 202 9.06 18.51 0.91
CA ILE A 202 10.04 18.45 -0.18
C ILE A 202 10.67 19.83 -0.42
N ARG A 203 9.90 20.93 -0.39
CA ARG A 203 10.47 22.27 -0.50
C ARG A 203 11.47 22.56 0.61
N LYS A 204 11.11 22.28 1.87
CA LYS A 204 12.04 22.45 3.00
C LYS A 204 13.32 21.65 2.84
N LEU A 205 13.20 20.40 2.36
CA LEU A 205 14.34 19.56 2.07
C LEU A 205 15.23 20.15 0.97
N GLN A 206 14.63 20.76 -0.05
CA GLN A 206 15.34 21.42 -1.15
C GLN A 206 15.96 22.76 -0.74
N ASP A 207 15.30 23.54 0.12
CA ASP A 207 15.79 24.84 0.63
C ASP A 207 16.96 24.66 1.60
N SER A 208 16.98 23.55 2.34
CA SER A 208 18.02 23.24 3.33
C SER A 208 18.53 21.81 3.18
N PRO A 209 19.18 21.47 2.06
CA PRO A 209 19.52 20.10 1.74
C PRO A 209 20.52 19.49 2.73
N PRO A 210 20.19 18.40 3.43
CA PRO A 210 21.11 17.76 4.38
C PRO A 210 22.27 17.03 3.69
N CYS A 211 22.13 16.72 2.41
CA CYS A 211 23.07 15.99 1.57
C CYS A 211 22.85 16.36 0.11
N LYS A 212 23.69 15.88 -0.82
CA LYS A 212 23.44 16.07 -2.25
C LYS A 212 22.11 15.40 -2.64
N LEU A 213 21.18 16.17 -3.21
CA LEU A 213 19.88 15.67 -3.65
C LEU A 213 19.89 15.29 -5.13
N PRO A 214 19.19 14.22 -5.53
CA PRO A 214 18.76 14.05 -6.92
C PRO A 214 17.68 15.09 -7.25
N ASN A 215 17.30 15.22 -8.50
CA ASN A 215 16.07 15.92 -8.83
C ASN A 215 14.88 15.16 -8.23
N ILE A 216 13.98 15.86 -7.55
CA ILE A 216 12.77 15.26 -6.91
C ILE A 216 11.54 15.91 -7.49
N GLU A 217 10.69 15.11 -8.12
CA GLU A 217 9.43 15.54 -8.70
C GLU A 217 8.25 14.80 -8.05
N LEU A 218 7.30 15.57 -7.54
CA LEU A 218 6.01 15.03 -7.10
C LEU A 218 5.04 15.03 -8.29
N ARG A 219 4.52 13.86 -8.64
CA ARG A 219 3.55 13.64 -9.71
C ARG A 219 2.18 13.30 -9.13
N ARG A 220 1.16 14.04 -9.54
CA ARG A 220 -0.23 13.74 -9.22
C ARG A 220 -0.69 12.55 -10.04
N GLY A 221 -1.23 11.53 -9.38
CA GLY A 221 -1.80 10.35 -10.00
C GLY A 221 -3.02 10.64 -10.87
N ALA A 222 -3.36 9.70 -11.74
CA ALA A 222 -4.46 9.84 -12.69
C ALA A 222 -5.85 9.48 -12.09
N GLY A 223 -5.92 9.11 -10.80
CA GLY A 223 -7.16 8.69 -10.15
C GLY A 223 -7.68 7.34 -10.67
N ALA A 224 -6.80 6.42 -11.01
CA ALA A 224 -7.14 5.09 -11.53
C ALA A 224 -6.24 4.03 -10.88
N TYR A 225 -6.86 2.99 -10.32
CA TYR A 225 -6.16 1.87 -9.64
C TYR A 225 -5.07 1.23 -10.52
N ILE A 226 -5.32 1.11 -11.84
CA ILE A 226 -4.35 0.52 -12.75
C ILE A 226 -3.02 1.26 -12.79
N CYS A 227 -2.99 2.55 -12.46
CA CYS A 227 -1.76 3.33 -12.40
C CYS A 227 -0.84 2.96 -11.22
N GLY A 228 -1.30 2.12 -10.28
CA GLY A 228 -0.47 1.44 -9.30
C GLY A 228 0.32 0.25 -9.85
N GLU A 229 0.01 -0.25 -11.05
CA GLU A 229 0.85 -1.22 -11.75
C GLU A 229 2.11 -0.53 -12.27
N GLU A 230 3.29 -1.13 -12.02
CA GLU A 230 4.60 -0.47 -12.22
C GLU A 230 4.79 0.14 -13.61
N SER A 231 4.38 -0.55 -14.68
CA SER A 231 4.55 -0.06 -16.04
C SER A 231 3.47 0.94 -16.46
N ALA A 232 2.23 0.79 -15.97
CA ALA A 232 1.16 1.76 -16.17
C ALA A 232 1.45 3.08 -15.44
N MET A 233 2.03 3.02 -14.24
CA MET A 233 2.50 4.19 -13.51
C MET A 233 3.55 4.96 -14.33
N ILE A 234 4.50 4.27 -14.93
CA ILE A 234 5.53 4.86 -15.80
C ILE A 234 4.90 5.55 -17.02
N GLU A 235 3.96 4.90 -17.70
CA GLU A 235 3.23 5.53 -18.81
C GLU A 235 2.52 6.82 -18.35
N SER A 236 1.88 6.79 -17.18
CA SER A 236 1.21 7.96 -16.62
C SER A 236 2.17 9.08 -16.24
N ILE A 237 3.34 8.77 -15.64
CA ILE A 237 4.37 9.78 -15.35
C ILE A 237 4.89 10.43 -16.64
N GLU A 238 5.01 9.67 -17.73
CA GLU A 238 5.40 10.17 -19.05
C GLU A 238 4.32 10.99 -19.76
N GLY A 239 3.14 11.19 -19.13
CA GLY A 239 2.02 11.94 -19.71
C GLY A 239 1.18 11.17 -20.72
N LYS A 240 1.31 9.85 -20.73
CA LYS A 240 0.52 8.94 -21.56
C LYS A 240 -0.65 8.35 -20.75
N ARG A 241 -1.54 7.62 -21.42
CA ARG A 241 -2.54 6.83 -20.73
C ARG A 241 -1.87 5.74 -19.90
N GLY A 242 -2.29 5.58 -18.65
CA GLY A 242 -1.78 4.57 -17.72
C GLY A 242 -2.19 3.16 -18.13
N GLU A 243 -1.53 2.61 -19.12
CA GLU A 243 -1.75 1.26 -19.62
C GLU A 243 -0.50 0.41 -19.40
N PRO A 244 -0.64 -0.82 -18.86
CA PRO A 244 0.49 -1.72 -18.64
C PRO A 244 1.25 -2.05 -19.93
N ARG A 245 2.57 -2.12 -19.83
CA ARG A 245 3.45 -2.55 -20.92
C ARG A 245 3.57 -4.07 -20.97
N MET A 246 3.78 -4.59 -22.15
CA MET A 246 4.20 -5.99 -22.30
C MET A 246 5.60 -6.19 -21.72
N ARG A 247 5.85 -7.33 -21.11
CA ARG A 247 7.16 -7.71 -20.55
C ARG A 247 7.68 -8.98 -21.22
N PRO A 248 8.99 -9.10 -21.51
CA PRO A 248 10.06 -8.10 -21.42
C PRO A 248 9.91 -6.97 -22.47
N PRO A 249 10.61 -5.81 -22.33
CA PRO A 249 11.59 -5.51 -21.29
C PRO A 249 10.95 -5.13 -19.96
N TYR A 250 11.69 -5.36 -18.85
CA TYR A 250 11.28 -4.91 -17.52
C TYR A 250 11.70 -3.45 -17.31
N ILE A 251 11.02 -2.75 -16.41
CA ILE A 251 11.31 -1.33 -16.12
C ILE A 251 12.69 -1.08 -15.52
N ALA A 252 13.27 -2.11 -14.89
CA ALA A 252 14.67 -2.07 -14.44
C ALA A 252 15.66 -1.86 -15.57
N GLU A 253 15.30 -2.25 -16.79
CA GLU A 253 16.09 -2.11 -18.01
C GLU A 253 15.60 -0.92 -18.84
N VAL A 254 14.29 -0.88 -19.14
CA VAL A 254 13.62 0.15 -19.96
C VAL A 254 12.40 0.68 -19.23
N GLY A 255 12.62 1.63 -18.33
CA GLY A 255 11.58 2.26 -17.52
C GLY A 255 11.23 3.68 -17.97
N LEU A 256 11.25 4.64 -17.04
CA LEU A 256 10.93 6.05 -17.30
C LEU A 256 11.80 6.63 -18.41
N PHE A 257 11.15 7.24 -19.39
CA PHE A 257 11.80 7.89 -20.54
C PHE A 257 12.83 7.01 -21.23
N GLY A 258 12.60 5.67 -21.25
CA GLY A 258 13.49 4.68 -21.82
C GLY A 258 14.76 4.43 -21.01
N ARG A 259 14.81 4.83 -19.75
CA ARG A 259 15.98 4.68 -18.85
C ARG A 259 15.80 3.54 -17.85
N PRO A 260 16.88 2.90 -17.38
CA PRO A 260 16.80 1.98 -16.26
C PRO A 260 16.14 2.66 -15.05
N THR A 261 15.10 2.03 -14.50
CA THR A 261 14.29 2.64 -13.44
C THR A 261 14.19 1.72 -12.24
N LEU A 262 14.56 2.26 -11.06
CA LEU A 262 14.30 1.63 -9.77
C LEU A 262 12.88 2.03 -9.33
N GLU A 263 11.99 1.05 -9.24
CA GLU A 263 10.65 1.27 -8.69
C GLU A 263 10.55 0.71 -7.29
N HIS A 264 9.95 1.46 -6.38
CA HIS A 264 9.59 1.01 -5.04
C HIS A 264 8.25 1.59 -4.57
N ASN A 265 7.50 0.75 -3.85
CA ASN A 265 6.40 1.24 -3.03
C ASN A 265 6.92 2.11 -1.88
N TYR A 266 6.11 3.05 -1.41
CA TYR A 266 6.37 3.97 -0.31
C TYR A 266 6.84 3.26 0.96
N GLU A 267 6.08 2.29 1.49
CA GLU A 267 6.42 1.61 2.74
C GLU A 267 7.74 0.84 2.64
N THR A 268 8.08 0.30 1.48
CA THR A 268 9.37 -0.37 1.29
C THR A 268 10.54 0.58 1.56
N LEU A 269 10.46 1.81 1.06
CA LEU A 269 11.48 2.84 1.30
C LEU A 269 11.45 3.36 2.74
N TYR A 270 10.29 3.38 3.37
CA TYR A 270 10.10 3.84 4.74
C TYR A 270 10.95 3.08 5.76
N TRP A 271 11.16 1.77 5.56
CA TRP A 271 11.95 0.92 6.46
C TRP A 271 13.45 0.93 6.20
N VAL A 272 13.93 1.49 5.10
CA VAL A 272 15.35 1.47 4.69
C VAL A 272 16.25 2.06 5.76
N ARG A 273 15.89 3.23 6.31
CA ARG A 273 16.66 3.89 7.36
C ARG A 273 16.84 3.00 8.57
N ASP A 274 15.73 2.47 9.12
CA ASP A 274 15.77 1.67 10.35
C ASP A 274 16.61 0.41 10.18
N ILE A 275 16.52 -0.24 9.01
CA ILE A 275 17.32 -1.43 8.70
C ILE A 275 18.82 -1.09 8.67
N LEU A 276 19.20 0.05 8.11
CA LEU A 276 20.60 0.45 8.03
C LEU A 276 21.14 0.96 9.37
N GLU A 277 20.31 1.60 10.17
CA GLU A 277 20.67 2.12 11.49
C GLU A 277 20.82 1.00 12.52
N LYS A 278 19.89 0.03 12.52
CA LYS A 278 19.77 -1.02 13.54
C LYS A 278 20.34 -2.37 13.09
N GLY A 279 20.61 -2.53 11.81
CA GLY A 279 21.13 -3.74 11.20
C GLY A 279 20.06 -4.66 10.60
N ALA A 280 20.50 -5.51 9.67
CA ALA A 280 19.63 -6.46 8.96
C ALA A 280 18.92 -7.44 9.90
N GLU A 281 19.63 -7.93 10.91
CA GLU A 281 19.12 -8.90 11.89
C GLU A 281 17.99 -8.30 12.73
N TRP A 282 18.10 -7.01 13.07
CA TRP A 282 17.01 -6.31 13.77
C TRP A 282 15.69 -6.47 13.03
N PHE A 283 15.66 -6.21 11.72
CA PHE A 283 14.42 -6.34 10.94
C PHE A 283 13.99 -7.80 10.78
N SER A 284 14.93 -8.69 10.39
CA SER A 284 14.62 -10.08 10.08
C SER A 284 14.19 -10.91 11.29
N SER A 285 14.54 -10.50 12.53
CA SER A 285 14.22 -11.21 13.75
C SER A 285 12.75 -11.08 14.21
N TYR A 286 11.99 -10.13 13.67
CA TYR A 286 10.59 -9.92 14.06
C TYR A 286 9.59 -10.94 13.51
N GLY A 287 9.96 -11.71 12.49
CA GLY A 287 9.04 -12.67 11.85
C GLY A 287 8.61 -13.81 12.74
N LEU A 288 7.41 -14.34 12.52
CA LEU A 288 6.82 -15.51 13.13
C LEU A 288 6.68 -16.64 12.12
N ASN A 289 6.52 -17.88 12.59
CA ASN A 289 6.24 -19.05 11.75
C ASN A 289 7.24 -19.22 10.57
N GLY A 290 8.53 -18.98 10.84
CA GLY A 290 9.61 -19.08 9.85
C GLY A 290 9.66 -17.91 8.85
N ARG A 291 8.87 -16.86 9.07
CA ARG A 291 8.88 -15.64 8.26
C ARG A 291 9.85 -14.59 8.82
N LYS A 292 10.11 -13.53 8.08
CA LYS A 292 11.06 -12.49 8.47
C LYS A 292 10.44 -11.10 8.33
N GLY A 293 10.78 -10.25 9.28
CA GLY A 293 10.47 -8.83 9.22
C GLY A 293 9.13 -8.43 9.81
N ILE A 294 8.84 -7.17 9.66
CA ILE A 294 7.65 -6.47 10.16
C ILE A 294 6.73 -6.18 8.98
N ARG A 295 5.44 -6.18 9.23
CA ARG A 295 4.42 -5.76 8.27
C ARG A 295 3.45 -4.78 8.86
N SER A 296 2.99 -3.88 8.02
CA SER A 296 1.89 -2.99 8.31
C SER A 296 0.61 -3.55 7.67
N PHE A 297 -0.26 -4.09 8.52
CA PHE A 297 -1.56 -4.59 8.08
C PHE A 297 -2.59 -3.46 8.15
N SER A 298 -3.21 -3.13 7.03
CA SER A 298 -4.39 -2.25 6.98
C SER A 298 -5.62 -3.09 7.33
N VAL A 299 -6.08 -3.03 8.57
CA VAL A 299 -7.20 -3.87 9.04
C VAL A 299 -8.49 -3.06 9.09
N SER A 300 -9.53 -3.58 8.47
CA SER A 300 -10.88 -2.99 8.44
C SER A 300 -11.98 -4.06 8.45
N GLY A 301 -13.23 -3.63 8.41
CA GLY A 301 -14.38 -4.53 8.48
C GLY A 301 -14.90 -4.74 9.90
N ARG A 302 -15.30 -5.96 10.25
CA ARG A 302 -16.04 -6.28 11.48
C ARG A 302 -15.15 -6.51 12.70
N VAL A 303 -14.13 -5.69 12.90
CA VAL A 303 -13.25 -5.72 14.08
C VAL A 303 -13.53 -4.55 15.01
N LYS A 304 -13.26 -4.67 16.31
CA LYS A 304 -13.47 -3.59 17.29
C LYS A 304 -12.58 -2.39 17.04
N ASN A 305 -11.32 -2.65 16.76
CA ASN A 305 -10.31 -1.63 16.58
C ASN A 305 -9.68 -1.74 15.17
N PRO A 306 -10.31 -1.17 14.14
CA PRO A 306 -9.72 -1.10 12.81
C PRO A 306 -8.53 -0.14 12.78
N GLY A 307 -7.68 -0.21 11.74
CA GLY A 307 -6.52 0.67 11.60
C GLY A 307 -5.28 -0.07 11.10
N VAL A 308 -4.16 0.64 11.01
CA VAL A 308 -2.88 0.01 10.64
C VAL A 308 -2.27 -0.67 11.86
N LYS A 309 -1.98 -1.96 11.72
CA LYS A 309 -1.40 -2.81 12.76
C LYS A 309 0.03 -3.14 12.38
N LEU A 310 0.97 -2.74 13.20
CA LEU A 310 2.39 -3.04 12.99
C LEU A 310 2.72 -4.36 13.70
N ALA A 311 2.74 -5.45 12.95
CA ALA A 311 2.88 -6.80 13.47
C ALA A 311 4.00 -7.59 12.78
N PRO A 312 4.49 -8.68 13.38
CA PRO A 312 5.45 -9.57 12.73
C PRO A 312 4.89 -10.17 11.43
N ALA A 313 5.72 -10.27 10.40
CA ALA A 313 5.38 -11.06 9.21
C ALA A 313 5.15 -12.52 9.61
N GLY A 314 4.08 -13.14 9.08
CA GLY A 314 3.70 -14.51 9.44
C GLY A 314 2.78 -14.63 10.66
N ILE A 315 2.28 -13.51 11.20
CA ILE A 315 1.15 -13.55 12.15
C ILE A 315 -0.08 -14.19 11.49
N THR A 316 -0.92 -14.86 12.24
CA THR A 316 -2.18 -15.42 11.74
C THR A 316 -3.31 -14.39 11.80
N ILE A 317 -4.39 -14.60 11.02
CA ILE A 317 -5.56 -13.70 11.12
C ILE A 317 -6.20 -13.78 12.51
N GLN A 318 -6.18 -14.94 13.15
CA GLN A 318 -6.73 -15.11 14.49
C GLN A 318 -5.97 -14.28 15.54
N GLU A 319 -4.65 -14.31 15.51
CA GLU A 319 -3.79 -13.49 16.38
C GLU A 319 -3.99 -12.00 16.08
N LEU A 320 -4.04 -11.63 14.78
CA LEU A 320 -4.23 -10.24 14.36
C LEU A 320 -5.55 -9.65 14.86
N ILE A 321 -6.65 -10.42 14.77
CA ILE A 321 -7.95 -10.00 15.28
C ILE A 321 -7.93 -9.87 16.80
N ASN A 322 -7.41 -10.87 17.51
CA ASN A 322 -7.51 -10.95 18.97
C ASN A 322 -6.55 -9.98 19.67
N GLU A 323 -5.29 -9.93 19.22
CA GLU A 323 -4.21 -9.22 19.93
C GLU A 323 -4.06 -7.76 19.48
N TYR A 324 -4.41 -7.46 18.21
CA TYR A 324 -4.19 -6.13 17.62
C TYR A 324 -5.50 -5.36 17.37
N CYS A 325 -6.62 -6.06 17.28
CA CYS A 325 -7.92 -5.43 16.97
C CYS A 325 -8.94 -5.55 18.11
N ASP A 326 -8.55 -6.02 19.28
CA ASP A 326 -9.42 -6.20 20.46
C ASP A 326 -10.62 -7.13 20.19
N GLY A 327 -10.48 -8.02 19.21
CA GLY A 327 -11.50 -8.98 18.80
C GLY A 327 -12.44 -8.47 17.71
N MET A 328 -13.50 -9.24 17.49
CA MET A 328 -14.59 -8.88 16.57
C MET A 328 -15.45 -7.76 17.15
N ALA A 329 -16.03 -6.92 16.29
CA ALA A 329 -17.00 -5.92 16.69
C ALA A 329 -18.20 -6.55 17.40
N ASP A 330 -18.82 -5.81 18.32
CA ASP A 330 -19.90 -6.33 19.16
C ASP A 330 -21.09 -6.82 18.33
N GLY A 331 -21.58 -8.02 18.64
CA GLY A 331 -22.65 -8.70 17.92
C GLY A 331 -22.22 -9.37 16.59
N HIS A 332 -20.92 -9.37 16.27
CA HIS A 332 -20.39 -9.99 15.06
C HIS A 332 -19.59 -11.26 15.37
N GLU A 333 -19.82 -12.32 14.60
CA GLU A 333 -19.07 -13.57 14.66
C GLU A 333 -18.22 -13.70 13.40
N PHE A 334 -16.94 -14.08 13.54
CA PHE A 334 -16.00 -14.21 12.45
C PHE A 334 -16.48 -15.26 11.42
N TYR A 335 -16.54 -14.86 10.15
CA TYR A 335 -16.99 -15.72 9.06
C TYR A 335 -15.94 -15.88 7.95
N GLY A 336 -15.25 -14.81 7.59
CA GLY A 336 -14.22 -14.83 6.56
C GLY A 336 -13.43 -13.54 6.48
N TYR A 337 -12.42 -13.51 5.61
CA TYR A 337 -11.56 -12.36 5.45
C TYR A 337 -10.92 -12.27 4.05
N LEU A 338 -10.57 -11.07 3.64
CA LEU A 338 -9.67 -10.80 2.53
C LEU A 338 -8.25 -10.72 3.10
N PRO A 339 -7.31 -11.59 2.72
CA PRO A 339 -5.94 -11.56 3.27
C PRO A 339 -5.04 -10.52 2.61
N GLY A 340 -5.43 -9.98 1.46
CA GLY A 340 -4.58 -9.09 0.65
C GLY A 340 -5.36 -8.10 -0.21
N GLY A 341 -6.49 -7.59 0.28
CA GLY A 341 -7.36 -6.69 -0.46
C GLY A 341 -8.19 -7.39 -1.54
N ALA A 342 -8.70 -6.61 -2.48
CA ALA A 342 -9.57 -7.11 -3.55
C ALA A 342 -8.93 -8.20 -4.39
N SER A 343 -7.63 -8.09 -4.66
CA SER A 343 -6.86 -9.04 -5.48
C SER A 343 -6.48 -10.31 -4.72
N GLY A 344 -6.40 -10.25 -3.38
CA GLY A 344 -5.83 -11.27 -2.51
C GLY A 344 -6.66 -12.54 -2.35
N GLY A 345 -7.90 -12.57 -2.84
CA GLY A 345 -8.84 -13.68 -2.66
C GLY A 345 -9.65 -13.57 -1.36
N ILE A 346 -10.40 -14.63 -1.04
CA ILE A 346 -11.31 -14.70 0.12
C ILE A 346 -11.08 -16.03 0.85
N LEU A 347 -10.84 -15.97 2.16
CA LEU A 347 -10.66 -17.15 3.00
C LEU A 347 -11.73 -17.23 4.10
N PRO A 348 -12.20 -18.45 4.45
CA PRO A 348 -13.17 -18.64 5.53
C PRO A 348 -12.50 -18.57 6.91
N ALA A 349 -13.29 -18.30 7.93
CA ALA A 349 -12.84 -18.28 9.32
C ALA A 349 -12.23 -19.62 9.81
N THR A 350 -12.57 -20.74 9.16
CA THR A 350 -11.97 -22.05 9.45
C THR A 350 -10.51 -22.17 9.03
N MET A 351 -9.99 -21.19 8.27
CA MET A 351 -8.60 -21.11 7.81
C MET A 351 -7.90 -19.93 8.47
N ASN A 352 -8.01 -19.83 9.79
CA ASN A 352 -7.56 -18.71 10.61
C ASN A 352 -6.14 -18.84 11.16
N ASP A 353 -5.47 -19.95 10.90
CA ASP A 353 -4.13 -20.31 11.35
C ASP A 353 -3.04 -20.18 10.29
N ILE A 354 -3.39 -19.72 9.09
CA ILE A 354 -2.43 -19.55 7.99
C ILE A 354 -1.55 -18.31 8.29
N PRO A 355 -0.21 -18.45 8.24
CA PRO A 355 0.69 -17.32 8.37
C PRO A 355 0.46 -16.26 7.28
N LEU A 356 0.23 -15.02 7.67
CA LEU A 356 0.01 -13.89 6.75
C LEU A 356 1.35 -13.31 6.29
N ASP A 357 1.85 -13.80 5.15
CA ASP A 357 3.06 -13.28 4.51
C ASP A 357 3.09 -13.63 3.01
N PHE A 358 4.13 -13.19 2.31
CA PHE A 358 4.42 -13.65 0.95
C PHE A 358 4.64 -15.17 0.92
N ASP A 359 4.21 -15.82 -0.14
CA ASP A 359 4.43 -17.24 -0.43
C ASP A 359 3.72 -18.23 0.53
N THR A 360 2.86 -17.76 1.44
CA THR A 360 2.12 -18.63 2.39
C THR A 360 0.68 -18.91 1.97
N LEU A 361 0.09 -18.01 1.20
CA LEU A 361 -1.33 -18.03 0.83
C LEU A 361 -1.58 -18.63 -0.56
N GLN A 362 -0.54 -18.74 -1.40
CA GLN A 362 -0.66 -19.26 -2.78
C GLN A 362 -1.23 -20.68 -2.87
N PRO A 363 -0.90 -21.62 -1.95
CA PRO A 363 -1.51 -22.96 -1.99
C PRO A 363 -3.05 -22.95 -1.85
N TYR A 364 -3.59 -21.85 -1.34
CA TYR A 364 -5.02 -21.65 -1.13
C TYR A 364 -5.69 -20.80 -2.22
N GLY A 365 -4.94 -20.38 -3.25
CA GLY A 365 -5.42 -19.49 -4.31
C GLY A 365 -5.53 -18.03 -3.89
N CYS A 366 -4.79 -17.64 -2.83
CA CYS A 366 -4.78 -16.31 -2.26
C CYS A 366 -3.35 -15.74 -2.19
N PHE A 367 -3.22 -14.45 -1.90
CA PHE A 367 -1.93 -13.83 -1.61
C PHE A 367 -2.09 -12.61 -0.70
N ILE A 368 -0.98 -12.25 -0.02
CA ILE A 368 -0.97 -11.16 0.96
C ILE A 368 -1.07 -9.76 0.33
N GLY A 369 -0.63 -9.59 -0.91
CA GLY A 369 -0.66 -8.31 -1.61
C GLY A 369 -0.05 -7.17 -0.80
N SER A 370 -0.81 -6.10 -0.66
CA SER A 370 -0.47 -4.90 0.13
C SER A 370 -0.78 -5.06 1.64
N ALA A 371 -1.11 -6.26 2.10
CA ALA A 371 -1.54 -6.56 3.47
C ALA A 371 -2.81 -5.80 3.91
N ALA A 372 -3.74 -5.61 2.98
CA ALA A 372 -5.08 -5.12 3.27
C ALA A 372 -5.96 -6.26 3.79
N ILE A 373 -6.28 -6.21 5.06
CA ILE A 373 -7.09 -7.23 5.73
C ILE A 373 -8.50 -6.68 5.93
N VAL A 374 -9.48 -7.31 5.29
CA VAL A 374 -10.89 -6.96 5.48
C VAL A 374 -11.62 -8.13 6.13
N VAL A 375 -12.06 -7.95 7.38
CA VAL A 375 -12.73 -8.99 8.16
C VAL A 375 -14.23 -8.85 8.02
N PHE A 376 -14.92 -9.93 7.70
CA PHE A 376 -16.36 -9.97 7.64
C PHE A 376 -16.97 -11.07 8.55
N SER A 377 -18.22 -10.90 8.89
CA SER A 377 -18.93 -11.71 9.87
C SER A 377 -20.01 -12.57 9.21
N LYS A 378 -20.64 -13.44 9.99
CA LYS A 378 -21.81 -14.23 9.57
C LYS A 378 -23.03 -13.39 9.13
N ALA A 379 -23.04 -12.09 9.41
CA ALA A 379 -24.04 -11.17 8.89
C ALA A 379 -23.78 -10.68 7.47
N ASP A 380 -22.58 -10.99 6.93
CA ASP A 380 -22.15 -10.63 5.59
C ASP A 380 -22.15 -11.89 4.68
N SER A 381 -22.18 -11.71 3.36
CA SER A 381 -22.15 -12.80 2.38
C SER A 381 -20.83 -12.75 1.60
N ALA A 382 -20.12 -13.90 1.53
CA ALA A 382 -18.91 -14.04 0.73
C ALA A 382 -19.21 -13.86 -0.78
N LYS A 383 -20.37 -14.29 -1.24
CA LYS A 383 -20.87 -14.05 -2.60
C LYS A 383 -21.01 -12.57 -2.88
N ASP A 384 -21.65 -11.81 -2.00
CA ASP A 384 -21.85 -10.36 -2.19
C ASP A 384 -20.54 -9.59 -2.15
N VAL A 385 -19.61 -9.99 -1.27
CA VAL A 385 -18.25 -9.48 -1.25
C VAL A 385 -17.58 -9.73 -2.61
N ALA A 386 -17.63 -10.96 -3.14
CA ALA A 386 -17.00 -11.27 -4.42
C ALA A 386 -17.62 -10.49 -5.60
N VAL A 387 -18.96 -10.31 -5.62
CA VAL A 387 -19.65 -9.48 -6.64
C VAL A 387 -19.21 -8.02 -6.56
N ASN A 388 -19.05 -7.50 -5.34
CA ASN A 388 -18.56 -6.14 -5.13
C ASN A 388 -17.10 -5.98 -5.62
N LEU A 389 -16.23 -6.94 -5.31
CA LEU A 389 -14.85 -6.95 -5.80
C LEU A 389 -14.78 -7.06 -7.33
N MET A 390 -15.61 -7.92 -7.96
CA MET A 390 -15.67 -7.98 -9.42
C MET A 390 -16.17 -6.68 -10.04
N SER A 391 -17.09 -5.97 -9.36
CA SER A 391 -17.55 -4.65 -9.78
C SER A 391 -16.43 -3.59 -9.73
N PHE A 392 -15.55 -3.71 -8.76
CA PHE A 392 -14.34 -2.89 -8.68
C PHE A 392 -13.40 -3.19 -9.85
N PHE A 393 -13.07 -4.46 -10.13
CA PHE A 393 -12.19 -4.82 -11.24
C PHE A 393 -12.73 -4.43 -12.61
N GLU A 394 -14.04 -4.56 -12.82
CA GLU A 394 -14.69 -4.10 -14.05
C GLU A 394 -14.52 -2.58 -14.23
N HIS A 395 -14.72 -1.81 -13.15
CA HIS A 395 -14.59 -0.35 -13.17
C HIS A 395 -13.15 0.11 -13.39
N GLU A 396 -12.17 -0.59 -12.79
CA GLU A 396 -10.76 -0.23 -12.80
C GLU A 396 -9.98 -0.85 -13.98
N SER A 397 -10.62 -1.67 -14.81
CA SER A 397 -9.99 -2.19 -16.02
C SER A 397 -9.61 -1.05 -16.96
N CYS A 398 -8.32 -0.98 -17.35
CA CYS A 398 -7.86 0.01 -18.32
C CYS A 398 -8.44 -0.19 -19.74
N GLY A 399 -9.04 -1.35 -20.01
CA GLY A 399 -9.65 -1.71 -21.27
C GLY A 399 -8.67 -2.17 -22.35
N GLN A 400 -7.38 -2.20 -22.11
CA GLN A 400 -6.35 -2.55 -23.09
C GLN A 400 -6.50 -3.99 -23.61
N CYS A 401 -6.55 -4.99 -22.71
CA CYS A 401 -6.64 -6.38 -23.13
C CYS A 401 -8.05 -6.95 -23.02
N THR A 402 -8.47 -7.73 -24.05
CA THR A 402 -9.80 -8.33 -24.13
C THR A 402 -10.14 -9.25 -22.96
N PRO A 403 -9.25 -10.13 -22.49
CA PRO A 403 -9.54 -11.02 -21.37
C PRO A 403 -10.02 -10.30 -20.11
N CYS A 404 -9.34 -9.21 -19.72
CA CYS A 404 -9.73 -8.38 -18.59
C CYS A 404 -11.00 -7.57 -18.88
N ARG A 405 -11.01 -6.77 -19.96
CA ARG A 405 -12.11 -5.87 -20.31
C ARG A 405 -13.46 -6.59 -20.41
N VAL A 406 -13.50 -7.69 -21.17
CA VAL A 406 -14.72 -8.46 -21.40
C VAL A 406 -14.96 -9.47 -20.29
N GLY A 407 -13.89 -10.09 -19.76
CA GLY A 407 -13.98 -11.10 -18.73
C GLY A 407 -14.58 -10.58 -17.42
N THR A 408 -14.16 -9.40 -16.95
CA THR A 408 -14.70 -8.80 -15.71
C THR A 408 -16.19 -8.46 -15.85
N GLU A 409 -16.61 -7.89 -16.99
CA GLU A 409 -18.02 -7.60 -17.30
C GLU A 409 -18.87 -8.87 -17.30
N LYS A 410 -18.44 -9.91 -18.03
CA LYS A 410 -19.16 -11.17 -18.16
C LYS A 410 -19.21 -11.94 -16.85
N ALA A 411 -18.08 -12.01 -16.13
CA ALA A 411 -18.03 -12.66 -14.82
C ALA A 411 -19.00 -11.99 -13.84
N LYS A 412 -18.99 -10.67 -13.74
CA LYS A 412 -19.92 -9.92 -12.89
C LYS A 412 -21.39 -10.19 -13.25
N ALA A 413 -21.72 -10.27 -14.54
CA ALA A 413 -23.08 -10.58 -14.98
C ALA A 413 -23.52 -11.97 -14.54
N LEU A 414 -22.65 -12.97 -14.65
CA LEU A 414 -22.92 -14.35 -14.19
C LEU A 414 -23.02 -14.43 -12.64
N MET A 415 -22.15 -13.72 -11.91
CA MET A 415 -22.11 -13.72 -10.44
C MET A 415 -23.34 -13.08 -9.78
N LYS A 416 -24.09 -12.24 -10.50
CA LYS A 416 -25.36 -11.66 -10.01
C LYS A 416 -26.51 -12.66 -9.95
N ASN A 417 -26.41 -13.82 -10.61
CA ASN A 417 -27.42 -14.85 -10.55
C ASN A 417 -27.42 -15.54 -9.18
N ASN A 418 -28.58 -16.05 -8.75
CA ASN A 418 -28.69 -16.76 -7.47
C ASN A 418 -27.80 -18.00 -7.43
N HIS A 419 -27.73 -18.74 -8.52
CA HIS A 419 -26.85 -19.89 -8.72
C HIS A 419 -25.79 -19.53 -9.76
N TRP A 420 -24.53 -19.81 -9.44
CA TRP A 420 -23.45 -19.52 -10.37
C TRP A 420 -23.26 -20.63 -11.38
N ASP A 421 -23.20 -20.28 -12.66
CA ASP A 421 -22.73 -21.20 -13.70
C ASP A 421 -21.23 -21.44 -13.52
N LYS A 422 -20.91 -22.53 -12.82
CA LYS A 422 -19.54 -22.87 -12.47
C LYS A 422 -18.67 -23.05 -13.71
N ASN A 423 -19.17 -23.72 -14.76
CA ASN A 423 -18.38 -23.99 -15.96
C ASN A 423 -18.05 -22.71 -16.71
N ALA A 424 -19.04 -21.84 -16.92
CA ALA A 424 -18.83 -20.57 -17.60
C ALA A 424 -17.87 -19.65 -16.80
N LEU A 425 -17.97 -19.64 -15.46
CA LEU A 425 -17.03 -18.87 -14.62
C LEU A 425 -15.63 -19.48 -14.61
N ASP A 426 -15.47 -20.81 -14.65
CA ASP A 426 -14.17 -21.47 -14.72
C ASP A 426 -13.46 -21.18 -16.06
N ASP A 427 -14.20 -21.17 -17.17
CA ASP A 427 -13.66 -20.78 -18.48
C ASP A 427 -13.20 -19.33 -18.49
N LEU A 428 -14.01 -18.40 -17.96
CA LEU A 428 -13.63 -16.99 -17.83
C LEU A 428 -12.40 -16.79 -16.95
N LYS A 429 -12.33 -17.48 -15.80
CA LYS A 429 -11.15 -17.44 -14.92
C LYS A 429 -9.89 -17.86 -15.67
N THR A 430 -9.93 -18.96 -16.39
CA THR A 430 -8.80 -19.47 -17.16
C THR A 430 -8.32 -18.45 -18.18
N VAL A 431 -9.23 -17.92 -18.99
CA VAL A 431 -8.88 -16.91 -19.99
C VAL A 431 -8.32 -15.63 -19.37
N MET A 432 -8.90 -15.16 -18.27
CA MET A 432 -8.42 -13.95 -17.59
C MET A 432 -7.04 -14.14 -16.97
N VAL A 433 -6.79 -15.26 -16.30
CA VAL A 433 -5.49 -15.57 -15.70
C VAL A 433 -4.39 -15.70 -16.76
N ASP A 434 -4.65 -16.48 -17.82
CA ASP A 434 -3.62 -16.87 -18.78
C ASP A 434 -3.33 -15.80 -19.84
N ALA A 435 -4.32 -14.96 -20.18
CA ALA A 435 -4.22 -14.05 -21.31
C ALA A 435 -4.33 -12.55 -20.98
N SER A 436 -4.49 -12.16 -19.70
CA SER A 436 -4.43 -10.76 -19.31
C SER A 436 -2.97 -10.26 -19.24
N ILE A 437 -2.74 -9.03 -19.69
CA ILE A 437 -1.40 -8.42 -19.74
C ILE A 437 -0.82 -8.17 -18.36
N CYS A 438 -1.64 -7.82 -17.37
CA CYS A 438 -1.18 -7.40 -16.04
C CYS A 438 -1.91 -8.10 -14.89
N GLY A 439 -1.38 -7.90 -13.68
CA GLY A 439 -1.90 -8.49 -12.45
C GLY A 439 -3.36 -8.15 -12.15
N LEU A 440 -3.92 -7.01 -12.62
CA LEU A 440 -5.32 -6.68 -12.40
C LEU A 440 -6.23 -7.76 -13.02
N GLY A 441 -6.08 -8.02 -14.32
CA GLY A 441 -6.91 -9.02 -15.00
C GLY A 441 -6.61 -10.46 -14.56
N GLN A 442 -5.36 -10.76 -14.20
CA GLN A 442 -4.95 -12.07 -13.70
C GLN A 442 -5.50 -12.36 -12.30
N ALA A 443 -5.63 -11.36 -11.43
CA ALA A 443 -6.10 -11.52 -10.06
C ALA A 443 -7.62 -11.33 -9.89
N ALA A 444 -8.28 -10.63 -10.78
CA ALA A 444 -9.73 -10.39 -10.72
C ALA A 444 -10.57 -11.67 -10.53
N PRO A 445 -10.19 -12.85 -11.07
CA PRO A 445 -10.91 -14.10 -10.84
C PRO A 445 -10.75 -14.74 -9.45
N ASN A 446 -9.77 -14.30 -8.63
CA ASN A 446 -9.49 -14.92 -7.33
C ASN A 446 -10.71 -14.96 -6.40
N PRO A 447 -11.52 -13.89 -6.25
CA PRO A 447 -12.74 -13.93 -5.44
C PRO A 447 -13.73 -15.00 -5.92
N ILE A 448 -13.88 -15.19 -7.24
CA ILE A 448 -14.76 -16.24 -7.80
C ILE A 448 -14.26 -17.61 -7.37
N ALA A 449 -12.98 -17.90 -7.61
CA ALA A 449 -12.37 -19.18 -7.29
C ALA A 449 -12.49 -19.50 -5.79
N CYS A 450 -12.27 -18.50 -4.93
CA CYS A 450 -12.38 -18.66 -3.49
C CYS A 450 -13.82 -18.95 -3.03
N VAL A 451 -14.80 -18.21 -3.53
CA VAL A 451 -16.21 -18.45 -3.17
C VAL A 451 -16.68 -19.82 -3.64
N GLN A 452 -16.39 -20.20 -4.88
CA GLN A 452 -16.72 -21.54 -5.39
C GLN A 452 -16.10 -22.67 -4.55
N LYS A 453 -14.89 -22.47 -4.02
CA LYS A 453 -14.14 -23.47 -3.27
C LYS A 453 -14.50 -23.52 -1.78
N TYR A 454 -14.61 -22.36 -1.15
CA TYR A 454 -14.69 -22.24 0.31
C TYR A 454 -16.09 -21.89 0.83
N PHE A 455 -16.95 -21.33 -0.02
CA PHE A 455 -18.31 -20.93 0.31
C PHE A 455 -19.34 -21.47 -0.71
N PRO A 456 -19.23 -22.76 -1.12
CA PRO A 456 -20.07 -23.30 -2.20
C PRO A 456 -21.57 -23.22 -1.89
N HIS A 457 -21.96 -23.23 -0.62
CA HIS A 457 -23.34 -23.13 -0.15
C HIS A 457 -24.00 -21.77 -0.46
N GLU A 458 -23.22 -20.74 -0.73
CA GLU A 458 -23.77 -19.42 -1.10
C GLU A 458 -24.03 -19.28 -2.62
N VAL A 459 -23.54 -20.20 -3.44
CA VAL A 459 -23.54 -20.06 -4.92
C VAL A 459 -24.03 -21.29 -5.68
N SER A 460 -24.34 -22.39 -4.96
CA SER A 460 -24.90 -23.64 -5.51
C SER A 460 -26.42 -23.60 -5.68
#